data_cf72a776583a70c1abd4c72a066d090d
#
_entry.id   cf72a776583a70c1abd4c72a066d090d
#
_cell.length_a   1.000
_cell.length_b   1.000
_cell.length_c   1.000
_cell.angle_alpha   90.00
_cell.angle_beta   90.00
_cell.angle_gamma   90.00
#
_symmetry.space_group_name_H-M   'P 1'
#
loop_
_entity.id
_entity.type
_entity.pdbx_description
1 polymer ?
#
loop_
_entity_poly.entity_id
_entity_poly.type
_entity_poly.pdbx_seq_one_letter_code
_entity_poly.pdbx_strand_id
1 'polypeptide(L)'
;MQAFSRRGVIGGGAVAPFAVQARGGGGESLRRRVLGAFRGLPGTRALKLWAPATASEPEILITENADQQLFIGSAIKSFILCERLRQLDAPDVATKLTGNPLALDASVWSVDSTIFNPPNLTGTVSERTAMEAMILHSDNTATDMVMRAAGPAKVRDFLAAAGLAASAVPESTRSFFGYLLGAPDYLTFTWAELVASADKPIVNSPLNEVQTLASSADDLVSFYARSVQGEFFGQPETLTQYRNVLALGDVIRLAFPLGGSVFAKGGSIDVAGFHALCVPAAVFLNRRWFYFAAIINWYAKAETDPQTVARYLAALQAALGAIYEEIQ
;
A
#
# COMPACT_ATOMS: atom_id res chain seq x y z
N MET A 1 3.79 6.49 -23.17
CA MET A 1 2.87 6.59 -22.00
C MET A 1 2.17 5.28 -21.65
N GLN A 2 2.50 4.17 -22.32
CA GLN A 2 1.92 2.85 -21.99
C GLN A 2 2.76 2.02 -21.00
N ALA A 3 4.04 2.33 -20.82
CA ALA A 3 4.95 1.53 -20.00
C ALA A 3 4.64 1.54 -18.50
N PHE A 4 3.85 2.49 -17.98
CA PHE A 4 3.47 2.59 -16.58
C PHE A 4 1.95 2.52 -16.36
N SER A 5 1.18 2.20 -17.41
CA SER A 5 -0.27 2.21 -17.36
C SER A 5 -0.85 0.95 -16.69
N ARG A 6 -1.62 1.13 -15.63
CA ARG A 6 -2.43 0.10 -14.95
C ARG A 6 -3.56 -0.48 -15.81
N ARG A 7 -3.56 -0.36 -17.12
CA ARG A 7 -4.67 -0.81 -18.00
C ARG A 7 -4.94 -2.31 -18.01
N GLY A 8 -4.30 -3.12 -17.18
CA GLY A 8 -4.43 -4.58 -17.20
C GLY A 8 -5.20 -5.24 -16.06
N VAL A 9 -5.61 -4.53 -14.99
CA VAL A 9 -6.06 -5.22 -13.75
C VAL A 9 -7.56 -5.09 -13.46
N ILE A 10 -8.34 -4.33 -14.21
CA ILE A 10 -9.80 -4.26 -14.01
C ILE A 10 -10.52 -4.86 -15.22
N GLY A 11 -10.30 -6.15 -15.45
CA GLY A 11 -11.27 -6.98 -16.13
C GLY A 11 -12.34 -7.37 -15.09
N GLY A 12 -13.58 -6.93 -15.27
CA GLY A 12 -14.70 -7.29 -14.41
C GLY A 12 -14.97 -8.80 -14.40
N GLY A 13 -14.23 -9.52 -13.56
CA GLY A 13 -14.56 -10.86 -13.16
C GLY A 13 -15.68 -10.79 -12.12
N ALA A 14 -16.84 -11.35 -12.41
CA ALA A 14 -17.93 -11.49 -11.46
C ALA A 14 -17.39 -12.20 -10.21
N VAL A 15 -17.40 -11.49 -9.07
CA VAL A 15 -17.10 -12.06 -7.76
C VAL A 15 -18.26 -13.00 -7.43
N ALA A 16 -18.03 -14.31 -7.49
CA ALA A 16 -18.97 -15.28 -6.97
C ALA A 16 -19.16 -15.06 -5.47
N PRO A 17 -20.40 -15.10 -4.94
CA PRO A 17 -20.62 -14.96 -3.50
C PRO A 17 -19.94 -16.13 -2.78
N PHE A 18 -19.19 -15.80 -1.71
CA PHE A 18 -18.58 -16.79 -0.83
C PHE A 18 -19.69 -17.69 -0.25
N ALA A 19 -19.72 -18.94 -0.64
CA ALA A 19 -20.55 -19.95 0.02
C ALA A 19 -19.85 -20.32 1.34
N VAL A 20 -20.46 -19.98 2.46
CA VAL A 20 -20.08 -20.46 3.78
C VAL A 20 -20.36 -21.95 3.84
N GLN A 21 -19.33 -22.78 3.68
CA GLN A 21 -19.44 -24.21 3.94
C GLN A 21 -19.27 -24.48 5.44
N ALA A 22 -20.28 -25.16 5.99
CA ALA A 22 -20.34 -25.57 7.39
C ALA A 22 -19.18 -26.50 7.81
N ARG A 23 -18.75 -26.35 9.02
CA ARG A 23 -17.71 -27.08 9.73
C ARG A 23 -17.81 -28.61 9.57
N GLY A 24 -16.74 -29.21 9.09
CA GLY A 24 -16.57 -30.67 9.04
C GLY A 24 -15.12 -31.08 9.05
N GLY A 25 -14.64 -31.64 10.17
CA GLY A 25 -13.54 -32.59 10.22
C GLY A 25 -12.12 -32.04 10.25
N GLY A 26 -11.37 -32.44 11.29
CA GLY A 26 -9.91 -32.59 11.41
C GLY A 26 -9.05 -31.48 10.87
N GLY A 27 -8.97 -30.40 11.60
CA GLY A 27 -8.45 -29.13 11.14
C GLY A 27 -7.01 -29.15 10.63
N GLU A 28 -6.86 -28.91 9.35
CA GLU A 28 -5.65 -28.28 8.87
C GLU A 28 -5.45 -27.01 9.67
N SER A 29 -4.29 -26.82 10.29
CA SER A 29 -4.07 -25.65 11.11
C SER A 29 -4.19 -24.39 10.23
N LEU A 30 -4.76 -23.32 10.77
CA LEU A 30 -4.86 -22.02 10.10
C LEU A 30 -3.54 -21.61 9.42
N ARG A 31 -2.40 -21.90 10.08
CA ARG A 31 -1.07 -21.67 9.51
C ARG A 31 -0.88 -22.37 8.15
N ARG A 32 -1.27 -23.66 8.04
CA ARG A 32 -1.12 -24.38 6.77
C ARG A 32 -2.04 -23.84 5.68
N ARG A 33 -3.27 -23.47 6.03
CA ARG A 33 -4.24 -22.86 5.11
C ARG A 33 -3.70 -21.54 4.57
N VAL A 34 -3.28 -20.63 5.46
CA VAL A 34 -2.75 -19.30 5.10
C VAL A 34 -1.47 -19.42 4.27
N LEU A 35 -0.43 -20.11 4.75
CA LEU A 35 0.83 -20.24 4.00
C LEU A 35 0.66 -21.08 2.73
N GLY A 36 -0.21 -22.10 2.79
CA GLY A 36 -0.53 -22.96 1.66
C GLY A 36 -1.13 -22.21 0.48
N ALA A 37 -1.95 -21.19 0.73
CA ALA A 37 -2.55 -20.37 -0.30
C ALA A 37 -1.51 -19.66 -1.19
N PHE A 38 -0.37 -19.24 -0.61
CA PHE A 38 0.69 -18.53 -1.34
C PHE A 38 1.78 -19.44 -1.91
N ARG A 39 1.81 -20.74 -1.56
CA ARG A 39 2.91 -21.66 -1.90
C ARG A 39 3.21 -21.76 -3.40
N GLY A 40 2.20 -21.64 -4.25
CA GLY A 40 2.35 -21.77 -5.70
C GLY A 40 2.71 -20.48 -6.44
N LEU A 41 2.91 -19.36 -5.74
CA LEU A 41 3.27 -18.08 -6.35
C LEU A 41 4.77 -18.03 -6.66
N PRO A 42 5.19 -17.36 -7.74
CA PRO A 42 6.60 -17.23 -8.11
C PRO A 42 7.34 -16.23 -7.22
N GLY A 43 8.66 -16.23 -7.32
CA GLY A 43 9.53 -15.22 -6.72
C GLY A 43 9.68 -15.32 -5.21
N THR A 44 10.04 -14.20 -4.61
CA THR A 44 10.24 -14.05 -3.18
C THR A 44 8.96 -13.56 -2.51
N ARG A 45 8.60 -14.19 -1.39
CA ARG A 45 7.41 -13.87 -0.63
C ARG A 45 7.75 -13.52 0.80
N ALA A 46 7.02 -12.57 1.36
CA ALA A 46 6.99 -12.29 2.79
C ALA A 46 5.54 -12.19 3.26
N LEU A 47 5.24 -12.80 4.39
CA LEU A 47 3.90 -12.79 4.97
C LEU A 47 3.97 -12.68 6.49
N LYS A 48 3.09 -11.85 7.04
CA LYS A 48 2.78 -11.84 8.46
C LYS A 48 1.29 -11.66 8.68
N LEU A 49 0.74 -12.49 9.55
CA LEU A 49 -0.56 -12.32 10.19
C LEU A 49 -0.34 -12.27 11.69
N TRP A 50 -0.91 -11.27 12.32
CA TRP A 50 -0.91 -11.13 13.78
C TRP A 50 -2.29 -10.71 14.28
N ALA A 51 -2.90 -11.53 15.15
CA ALA A 51 -4.06 -11.14 15.93
C ALA A 51 -3.67 -11.26 17.41
N PRO A 52 -3.63 -10.14 18.16
CA PRO A 52 -3.28 -10.15 19.58
C PRO A 52 -4.20 -11.07 20.39
N ALA A 53 -3.68 -11.60 21.49
CA ALA A 53 -4.51 -12.28 22.47
C ALA A 53 -5.59 -11.34 23.03
N THR A 54 -6.77 -11.88 23.27
CA THR A 54 -7.86 -11.22 24.00
C THR A 54 -8.11 -11.95 25.32
N ALA A 55 -9.07 -11.49 26.11
CA ALA A 55 -9.43 -12.18 27.34
C ALA A 55 -9.96 -13.61 27.11
N SER A 56 -10.53 -13.88 25.92
CA SER A 56 -11.17 -15.15 25.56
C SER A 56 -10.44 -15.96 24.49
N GLU A 57 -9.48 -15.37 23.80
CA GLU A 57 -8.86 -15.99 22.63
C GLU A 57 -7.34 -15.84 22.64
N PRO A 58 -6.60 -16.90 22.28
CA PRO A 58 -5.15 -16.86 22.23
C PRO A 58 -4.65 -15.95 21.08
N GLU A 59 -3.38 -15.56 21.15
CA GLU A 59 -2.69 -14.91 20.05
C GLU A 59 -2.64 -15.82 18.82
N ILE A 60 -2.81 -15.21 17.64
CA ILE A 60 -2.53 -15.84 16.35
C ILE A 60 -1.33 -15.13 15.73
N LEU A 61 -0.26 -15.87 15.48
CA LEU A 61 0.93 -15.36 14.80
C LEU A 61 1.36 -16.34 13.71
N ILE A 62 1.34 -15.87 12.46
CA ILE A 62 1.78 -16.63 11.28
C ILE A 62 2.77 -15.77 10.51
N THR A 63 3.95 -16.31 10.25
CA THR A 63 5.02 -15.61 9.54
C THR A 63 5.67 -16.51 8.50
N GLU A 64 6.09 -15.91 7.38
CA GLU A 64 7.00 -16.46 6.36
C GLU A 64 7.89 -15.31 5.86
N ASN A 65 9.20 -15.38 6.10
CA ASN A 65 10.20 -14.37 5.70
C ASN A 65 9.77 -12.93 6.08
N ALA A 66 9.16 -12.76 7.26
CA ALA A 66 8.46 -11.54 7.60
C ALA A 66 9.39 -10.33 7.80
N ASP A 67 10.65 -10.55 8.13
CA ASP A 67 11.72 -9.57 8.28
C ASP A 67 12.38 -9.15 6.96
N GLN A 68 12.13 -9.91 5.87
CA GLN A 68 12.75 -9.65 4.59
C GLN A 68 12.24 -8.34 3.97
N GLN A 69 13.16 -7.42 3.64
CA GLN A 69 12.83 -6.22 2.89
C GLN A 69 12.49 -6.58 1.44
N LEU A 70 11.31 -6.15 0.98
CA LEU A 70 10.82 -6.31 -0.38
C LEU A 70 10.23 -5.00 -0.90
N PHE A 71 10.12 -4.89 -2.23
CA PHE A 71 9.44 -3.76 -2.86
C PHE A 71 7.92 -3.87 -2.60
N ILE A 72 7.33 -2.78 -2.13
CA ILE A 72 5.92 -2.72 -1.73
C ILE A 72 5.08 -1.73 -2.53
N GLY A 73 5.71 -0.96 -3.43
CA GLY A 73 5.03 0.02 -4.27
C GLY A 73 4.18 1.02 -3.50
N SER A 74 2.99 1.28 -3.98
CA SER A 74 2.05 2.27 -3.42
C SER A 74 1.61 2.00 -1.97
N ALA A 75 1.97 0.87 -1.35
CA ALA A 75 1.66 0.65 0.07
C ALA A 75 2.36 1.68 0.99
N ILE A 76 3.49 2.29 0.54
CA ILE A 76 4.15 3.39 1.26
C ILE A 76 3.23 4.59 1.51
N LYS A 77 2.16 4.77 0.73
CA LYS A 77 1.23 5.89 0.83
C LYS A 77 0.53 5.94 2.19
N SER A 78 0.41 4.80 2.86
CA SER A 78 -0.07 4.74 4.24
C SER A 78 0.89 5.42 5.23
N PHE A 79 2.21 5.31 5.02
CA PHE A 79 3.23 6.00 5.83
C PHE A 79 3.16 7.51 5.64
N ILE A 80 3.05 7.96 4.38
CA ILE A 80 2.94 9.38 4.01
C ILE A 80 1.67 9.99 4.62
N LEU A 81 0.54 9.29 4.51
CA LEU A 81 -0.73 9.71 5.11
C LEU A 81 -0.59 9.87 6.62
N CYS A 82 0.00 8.88 7.31
CA CYS A 82 0.17 8.88 8.75
C CYS A 82 1.04 10.06 9.20
N GLU A 83 2.23 10.24 8.60
CA GLU A 83 3.14 11.33 8.99
C GLU A 83 2.52 12.71 8.70
N ARG A 84 1.86 12.89 7.57
CA ARG A 84 1.21 14.17 7.28
C ARG A 84 0.11 14.50 8.28
N LEU A 85 -0.74 13.53 8.64
CA LEU A 85 -1.77 13.72 9.67
C LEU A 85 -1.17 13.95 11.05
N ARG A 86 -0.04 13.29 11.38
CA ARG A 86 0.70 13.55 12.63
C ARG A 86 1.21 14.98 12.72
N GLN A 87 1.64 15.59 11.60
CA GLN A 87 2.06 17.00 11.57
C GLN A 87 0.88 17.97 11.71
N LEU A 88 -0.31 17.57 11.32
CA LEU A 88 -1.54 18.37 11.42
C LEU A 88 -2.32 18.10 12.72
N ASP A 89 -1.80 17.24 13.59
CA ASP A 89 -2.50 16.67 14.75
C ASP A 89 -3.00 17.77 15.70
N ALA A 90 -4.28 18.07 15.62
CA ALA A 90 -4.95 19.09 16.42
C ALA A 90 -6.47 18.81 16.43
N PRO A 91 -7.22 19.38 17.41
CA PRO A 91 -8.67 19.22 17.49
C PRO A 91 -9.43 19.70 16.25
N ASP A 92 -8.87 20.63 15.49
CA ASP A 92 -9.43 21.21 14.27
C ASP A 92 -8.89 20.60 12.97
N VAL A 93 -8.26 19.42 13.04
CA VAL A 93 -7.62 18.78 11.87
C VAL A 93 -8.57 18.59 10.70
N ALA A 94 -9.84 18.24 10.92
CA ALA A 94 -10.83 18.10 9.85
C ALA A 94 -11.02 19.40 9.06
N THR A 95 -11.07 20.56 9.75
CA THR A 95 -11.16 21.88 9.13
C THR A 95 -9.87 22.22 8.38
N LYS A 96 -8.71 21.93 8.94
CA LYS A 96 -7.42 22.13 8.27
C LYS A 96 -7.32 21.31 6.98
N LEU A 97 -7.70 20.06 7.00
CA LEU A 97 -7.67 19.18 5.83
C LEU A 97 -8.53 19.71 4.68
N THR A 98 -9.66 20.32 4.96
CA THR A 98 -10.54 20.89 3.94
C THR A 98 -10.13 22.31 3.52
N GLY A 99 -9.51 23.07 4.42
CA GLY A 99 -9.13 24.45 4.19
C GLY A 99 -7.73 24.69 3.62
N ASN A 100 -6.79 23.78 3.88
CA ASN A 100 -5.41 23.93 3.42
C ASN A 100 -5.30 23.58 1.92
N PRO A 101 -4.89 24.53 1.05
CA PRO A 101 -4.71 24.25 -0.37
C PRO A 101 -3.33 23.64 -0.64
N LEU A 102 -3.28 22.62 -1.50
CA LEU A 102 -2.06 22.10 -2.11
C LEU A 102 -2.01 22.49 -3.59
N ALA A 103 -0.85 22.93 -4.06
CA ALA A 103 -0.64 23.26 -5.45
C ALA A 103 -0.61 21.99 -6.32
N LEU A 104 -1.37 22.01 -7.41
CA LEU A 104 -1.43 21.01 -8.45
C LEU A 104 -0.86 21.62 -9.74
N ASP A 105 0.40 21.36 -10.00
CA ASP A 105 1.15 21.90 -11.14
C ASP A 105 2.29 20.96 -11.57
N ALA A 106 3.06 21.37 -12.56
CA ALA A 106 4.17 20.57 -13.10
C ALA A 106 5.23 20.17 -12.06
N SER A 107 5.30 20.82 -10.91
CA SER A 107 6.27 20.49 -9.86
C SER A 107 5.93 19.20 -9.11
N VAL A 108 4.66 18.73 -9.19
CA VAL A 108 4.17 17.51 -8.54
C VAL A 108 3.62 16.46 -9.51
N TRP A 109 3.52 16.76 -10.79
CA TRP A 109 3.00 15.80 -11.75
C TRP A 109 3.86 14.53 -11.81
N SER A 110 3.19 13.40 -11.81
CA SER A 110 3.80 12.07 -11.91
C SER A 110 2.95 11.13 -12.76
N VAL A 111 3.51 10.01 -13.20
CA VAL A 111 2.79 8.99 -13.97
C VAL A 111 1.80 8.22 -13.08
N ASP A 112 0.90 7.46 -13.70
CA ASP A 112 -0.18 6.70 -13.02
C ASP A 112 -1.09 7.58 -12.14
N SER A 113 -1.35 8.81 -12.62
CA SER A 113 -2.20 9.79 -11.96
C SER A 113 -3.53 9.90 -12.70
N THR A 114 -4.45 8.97 -12.42
CA THR A 114 -5.72 8.88 -13.15
C THR A 114 -6.74 9.93 -12.74
N ILE A 115 -6.61 10.50 -11.55
CA ILE A 115 -7.52 11.51 -11.01
C ILE A 115 -7.02 12.92 -11.34
N PHE A 116 -5.78 13.23 -11.00
CA PHE A 116 -5.18 14.53 -11.30
C PHE A 116 -4.65 14.63 -12.72
N ASN A 117 -4.59 13.51 -13.46
CA ASN A 117 -4.48 13.43 -14.91
C ASN A 117 -3.56 14.48 -15.56
N PRO A 118 -2.27 14.56 -15.18
CA PRO A 118 -1.36 15.56 -15.72
C PRO A 118 -1.17 15.37 -17.23
N PRO A 119 -1.03 16.44 -18.00
CA PRO A 119 -0.99 17.86 -17.59
C PRO A 119 -2.35 18.56 -17.61
N ASN A 120 -3.48 17.80 -17.66
CA ASN A 120 -4.80 18.34 -17.97
C ASN A 120 -5.44 19.11 -16.79
N LEU A 121 -5.02 18.85 -15.54
CA LEU A 121 -5.50 19.55 -14.35
C LEU A 121 -4.38 20.35 -13.70
N THR A 122 -4.69 21.60 -13.37
CA THR A 122 -3.82 22.53 -12.65
C THR A 122 -4.63 23.37 -11.66
N GLY A 123 -3.94 24.00 -10.70
CA GLY A 123 -4.57 24.90 -9.73
C GLY A 123 -4.27 24.49 -8.30
N THR A 124 -5.29 24.40 -7.47
CA THR A 124 -5.16 23.97 -6.08
C THR A 124 -6.30 23.03 -5.71
N VAL A 125 -5.98 22.07 -4.82
CA VAL A 125 -6.98 21.19 -4.20
C VAL A 125 -6.76 21.17 -2.69
N SER A 126 -7.77 20.80 -1.90
CA SER A 126 -7.60 20.63 -0.47
C SER A 126 -6.67 19.45 -0.15
N GLU A 127 -5.99 19.50 1.01
CA GLU A 127 -5.22 18.35 1.49
C GLU A 127 -6.07 17.08 1.58
N ARG A 128 -7.34 17.22 1.98
CA ARG A 128 -8.32 16.13 2.03
C ARG A 128 -8.45 15.46 0.67
N THR A 129 -8.72 16.23 -0.37
CA THR A 129 -8.87 15.72 -1.74
C THR A 129 -7.60 15.01 -2.21
N ALA A 130 -6.42 15.58 -1.93
CA ALA A 130 -5.16 14.94 -2.29
C ALA A 130 -4.94 13.62 -1.56
N MET A 131 -5.21 13.55 -0.24
CA MET A 131 -5.08 12.32 0.54
C MET A 131 -6.06 11.23 0.08
N GLU A 132 -7.30 11.58 -0.21
CA GLU A 132 -8.29 10.65 -0.73
C GLU A 132 -7.92 10.12 -2.12
N ALA A 133 -7.46 10.98 -3.03
CA ALA A 133 -6.96 10.55 -4.34
C ALA A 133 -5.72 9.64 -4.22
N MET A 134 -4.81 9.96 -3.31
CA MET A 134 -3.61 9.15 -3.02
C MET A 134 -3.98 7.74 -2.54
N ILE A 135 -4.97 7.59 -1.68
CA ILE A 135 -5.33 6.30 -1.08
C ILE A 135 -6.34 5.55 -1.95
N LEU A 136 -7.47 6.16 -2.34
CA LEU A 136 -8.54 5.50 -3.08
C LEU A 136 -8.13 5.11 -4.50
N HIS A 137 -7.43 6.02 -5.19
CA HIS A 137 -7.05 5.82 -6.60
C HIS A 137 -5.57 5.52 -6.79
N SER A 138 -4.80 5.55 -5.67
CA SER A 138 -3.35 5.39 -5.74
C SER A 138 -2.66 6.38 -6.69
N ASP A 139 -3.23 7.59 -6.84
CA ASP A 139 -2.74 8.64 -7.72
C ASP A 139 -1.34 9.12 -7.29
N ASN A 140 -0.37 9.08 -8.21
CA ASN A 140 1.02 9.42 -7.89
C ASN A 140 1.25 10.93 -7.82
N THR A 141 0.52 11.74 -8.61
CA THR A 141 0.56 13.20 -8.49
C THR A 141 0.02 13.62 -7.10
N ALA A 142 -1.09 13.03 -6.66
CA ALA A 142 -1.61 13.24 -5.31
C ALA A 142 -0.58 12.82 -4.24
N THR A 143 0.13 11.72 -4.48
CA THR A 143 1.19 11.27 -3.59
C THR A 143 2.31 12.30 -3.48
N ASP A 144 2.78 12.82 -4.60
CA ASP A 144 3.87 13.81 -4.62
C ASP A 144 3.43 15.15 -4.01
N MET A 145 2.15 15.54 -4.12
CA MET A 145 1.58 16.68 -3.40
C MET A 145 1.63 16.49 -1.89
N VAL A 146 1.13 15.36 -1.37
CA VAL A 146 1.09 15.07 0.07
C VAL A 146 2.51 14.84 0.61
N MET A 147 3.38 14.13 -0.13
CA MET A 147 4.78 13.88 0.22
C MET A 147 5.56 15.20 0.32
N ARG A 148 5.37 16.12 -0.63
CA ARG A 148 5.98 17.46 -0.57
C ARG A 148 5.50 18.25 0.64
N ALA A 149 4.21 18.20 0.96
CA ALA A 149 3.64 18.89 2.11
C ALA A 149 4.13 18.29 3.45
N ALA A 150 4.31 16.97 3.51
CA ALA A 150 4.87 16.29 4.67
C ALA A 150 6.38 16.53 4.82
N GLY A 151 7.10 16.62 3.70
CA GLY A 151 8.55 16.60 3.62
C GLY A 151 9.10 15.15 3.64
N PRO A 152 9.69 14.67 2.53
CA PRO A 152 10.13 13.27 2.44
C PRO A 152 11.16 12.87 3.52
N ALA A 153 12.03 13.78 3.93
CA ALA A 153 12.96 13.55 5.04
C ALA A 153 12.20 13.30 6.35
N LYS A 154 11.14 14.06 6.64
CA LYS A 154 10.33 13.87 7.85
C LYS A 154 9.56 12.54 7.84
N VAL A 155 9.14 12.06 6.66
CA VAL A 155 8.55 10.72 6.54
C VAL A 155 9.59 9.65 6.88
N ARG A 156 10.82 9.77 6.39
CA ARG A 156 11.93 8.86 6.75
C ARG A 156 12.28 8.93 8.24
N ASP A 157 12.35 10.13 8.81
CA ASP A 157 12.60 10.33 10.25
C ASP A 157 11.50 9.69 11.11
N PHE A 158 10.24 9.82 10.69
CA PHE A 158 9.12 9.15 11.34
C PHE A 158 9.26 7.62 11.30
N LEU A 159 9.59 7.03 10.13
CA LEU A 159 9.80 5.59 10.00
C LEU A 159 10.93 5.11 10.92
N ALA A 160 12.06 5.83 10.96
CA ALA A 160 13.18 5.52 11.85
C ALA A 160 12.79 5.62 13.34
N ALA A 161 12.11 6.69 13.74
CA ALA A 161 11.63 6.88 15.11
C ALA A 161 10.58 5.83 15.52
N ALA A 162 9.79 5.34 14.57
CA ALA A 162 8.84 4.26 14.79
C ALA A 162 9.49 2.87 14.81
N GLY A 163 10.80 2.75 14.55
CA GLY A 163 11.52 1.47 14.53
C GLY A 163 11.20 0.60 13.29
N LEU A 164 10.73 1.20 12.20
CA LEU A 164 10.39 0.53 10.94
C LEU A 164 11.63 0.49 10.02
N ALA A 165 12.65 -0.24 10.45
CA ALA A 165 13.99 -0.18 9.88
C ALA A 165 14.10 -0.76 8.45
N ALA A 166 13.20 -1.66 8.06
CA ALA A 166 13.14 -2.21 6.71
C ALA A 166 12.31 -1.34 5.75
N SER A 167 11.73 -0.22 6.23
CA SER A 167 10.85 0.63 5.43
C SER A 167 11.63 1.79 4.82
N ALA A 168 11.46 1.98 3.50
CA ALA A 168 12.11 3.03 2.73
C ALA A 168 11.11 3.76 1.82
N VAL A 169 11.25 5.08 1.74
CA VAL A 169 10.45 5.94 0.85
C VAL A 169 11.36 6.86 0.03
N PRO A 170 11.04 7.09 -1.27
CA PRO A 170 11.81 7.96 -2.14
C PRO A 170 11.58 9.44 -1.80
N GLU A 171 12.29 10.34 -2.52
CA GLU A 171 12.00 11.79 -2.44
C GLU A 171 10.63 12.13 -3.01
N SER A 172 10.23 11.47 -4.10
CA SER A 172 8.91 11.57 -4.73
C SER A 172 8.68 10.35 -5.61
N THR A 173 7.45 10.11 -6.06
CA THR A 173 7.19 9.07 -7.05
C THR A 173 7.88 9.41 -8.38
N ARG A 174 7.95 10.69 -8.75
CA ARG A 174 8.65 11.13 -9.95
C ARG A 174 10.15 10.90 -9.88
N SER A 175 10.81 11.20 -8.76
CA SER A 175 12.25 10.93 -8.60
C SER A 175 12.55 9.42 -8.62
N PHE A 176 11.66 8.60 -8.07
CA PHE A 176 11.74 7.15 -8.18
C PHE A 176 11.72 6.70 -9.65
N PHE A 177 10.75 7.16 -10.45
CA PHE A 177 10.70 6.81 -11.87
C PHE A 177 11.92 7.35 -12.65
N GLY A 178 12.37 8.57 -12.35
CA GLY A 178 13.60 9.12 -12.93
C GLY A 178 14.80 8.23 -12.64
N TYR A 179 14.95 7.75 -11.42
CA TYR A 179 16.00 6.81 -11.06
C TYR A 179 15.88 5.48 -11.80
N LEU A 180 14.66 4.90 -11.89
CA LEU A 180 14.44 3.65 -12.64
C LEU A 180 14.84 3.78 -14.10
N LEU A 181 14.60 4.93 -14.71
CA LEU A 181 14.95 5.22 -16.11
C LEU A 181 16.43 5.59 -16.30
N GLY A 182 17.24 5.59 -15.23
CA GLY A 182 18.67 5.88 -15.29
C GLY A 182 19.01 7.37 -15.45
N ALA A 183 18.08 8.27 -15.09
CA ALA A 183 18.35 9.71 -15.13
C ALA A 183 19.45 10.08 -14.11
N PRO A 184 20.55 10.76 -14.52
CA PRO A 184 21.60 11.13 -13.59
C PRO A 184 21.12 12.14 -12.53
N ASP A 185 20.22 13.05 -12.94
CA ASP A 185 19.63 14.10 -12.08
C ASP A 185 18.21 13.74 -11.66
N TYR A 186 17.97 12.49 -11.24
CA TYR A 186 16.63 11.98 -10.89
C TYR A 186 15.90 12.79 -9.81
N LEU A 187 16.60 13.50 -8.93
CA LEU A 187 16.00 14.35 -7.88
C LEU A 187 15.33 15.60 -8.45
N THR A 188 15.83 16.11 -9.54
CA THR A 188 15.29 17.28 -10.27
C THR A 188 14.57 16.90 -11.55
N PHE A 189 14.34 15.58 -11.77
CA PHE A 189 13.70 15.02 -12.95
C PHE A 189 12.32 15.65 -13.18
N THR A 190 12.16 16.32 -14.32
CA THR A 190 10.96 17.09 -14.62
C THR A 190 9.85 16.22 -15.23
N TRP A 191 8.62 16.73 -15.24
CA TRP A 191 7.53 16.10 -15.95
C TRP A 191 7.82 15.92 -17.45
N ALA A 192 8.42 16.92 -18.10
CA ALA A 192 8.76 16.86 -19.51
C ALA A 192 9.77 15.75 -19.82
N GLU A 193 10.79 15.57 -18.98
CA GLU A 193 11.79 14.50 -19.10
C GLU A 193 11.16 13.13 -18.86
N LEU A 194 10.24 13.01 -17.88
CA LEU A 194 9.51 11.77 -17.61
C LEU A 194 8.67 11.35 -18.81
N VAL A 195 7.92 12.28 -19.41
CA VAL A 195 7.12 12.02 -20.62
C VAL A 195 8.00 11.64 -21.81
N ALA A 196 9.13 12.35 -22.01
CA ALA A 196 10.09 12.04 -23.07
C ALA A 196 10.82 10.71 -22.89
N SER A 197 10.75 10.12 -21.71
CA SER A 197 11.39 8.85 -21.36
C SER A 197 10.41 7.70 -21.17
N ALA A 198 9.13 7.90 -21.42
CA ALA A 198 8.07 6.93 -21.09
C ALA A 198 8.19 5.57 -21.82
N ASP A 199 8.82 5.55 -23.00
CA ASP A 199 9.01 4.34 -23.79
C ASP A 199 10.41 3.71 -23.60
N LYS A 200 11.23 4.27 -22.70
CA LYS A 200 12.57 3.72 -22.42
C LYS A 200 12.45 2.55 -21.41
N PRO A 201 13.27 1.51 -21.59
CA PRO A 201 13.34 0.44 -20.59
C PRO A 201 13.89 0.98 -19.26
N ILE A 202 13.47 0.35 -18.15
CA ILE A 202 14.09 0.62 -16.86
C ILE A 202 15.54 0.16 -16.86
N VAL A 203 16.40 0.92 -16.20
CA VAL A 203 17.86 0.68 -16.09
C VAL A 203 18.21 0.19 -14.68
N ASN A 204 17.58 0.78 -13.67
CA ASN A 204 17.83 0.44 -12.28
C ASN A 204 16.70 -0.42 -11.70
N SER A 205 17.05 -1.34 -10.80
CA SER A 205 16.04 -2.17 -10.11
C SER A 205 15.09 -1.32 -9.26
N PRO A 206 13.78 -1.62 -9.24
CA PRO A 206 12.85 -0.99 -8.30
C PRO A 206 13.20 -1.21 -6.83
N LEU A 207 13.73 -2.37 -6.45
CA LEU A 207 14.29 -2.62 -5.13
C LEU A 207 15.78 -2.27 -5.15
N ASN A 208 16.17 -1.19 -4.48
CA ASN A 208 17.51 -0.62 -4.47
C ASN A 208 17.77 0.22 -3.22
N GLU A 209 19.00 0.67 -3.00
CA GLU A 209 19.43 1.45 -1.83
C GLU A 209 19.31 2.98 -2.01
N VAL A 210 18.87 3.46 -3.18
CA VAL A 210 18.92 4.90 -3.53
C VAL A 210 17.53 5.52 -3.54
N GLN A 211 16.65 4.98 -4.39
CA GLN A 211 15.27 5.44 -4.54
C GLN A 211 14.38 4.20 -4.62
N THR A 212 13.73 3.83 -3.53
CA THR A 212 12.89 2.62 -3.49
C THR A 212 11.61 2.86 -2.68
N LEU A 213 10.65 1.98 -2.89
CA LEU A 213 9.40 1.89 -2.14
C LEU A 213 9.39 0.50 -1.49
N ALA A 214 10.07 0.36 -0.37
CA ALA A 214 10.32 -0.94 0.25
C ALA A 214 9.85 -1.01 1.70
N SER A 215 9.59 -2.23 2.16
CA SER A 215 9.34 -2.55 3.57
C SER A 215 9.42 -4.06 3.79
N SER A 216 9.26 -4.50 5.03
CA SER A 216 9.05 -5.89 5.42
C SER A 216 7.60 -6.14 5.86
N ALA A 217 7.19 -7.40 5.89
CA ALA A 217 5.88 -7.75 6.45
C ALA A 217 5.80 -7.47 7.96
N ASP A 218 6.94 -7.55 8.66
CA ASP A 218 7.05 -7.18 10.07
C ASP A 218 6.79 -5.69 10.29
N ASP A 219 7.47 -4.83 9.55
CA ASP A 219 7.29 -3.38 9.64
C ASP A 219 5.86 -2.96 9.29
N LEU A 220 5.30 -3.51 8.20
CA LEU A 220 3.94 -3.20 7.78
C LEU A 220 2.90 -3.60 8.85
N VAL A 221 2.98 -4.80 9.40
CA VAL A 221 2.06 -5.26 10.46
C VAL A 221 2.23 -4.42 11.72
N SER A 222 3.47 -4.11 12.14
CA SER A 222 3.75 -3.22 13.26
C SER A 222 3.17 -1.82 13.04
N PHE A 223 3.39 -1.25 11.86
CA PHE A 223 2.87 0.06 11.50
C PHE A 223 1.33 0.11 11.52
N TYR A 224 0.68 -0.85 10.85
CA TYR A 224 -0.79 -0.90 10.80
C TYR A 224 -1.39 -1.10 12.19
N ALA A 225 -0.80 -1.96 13.02
CA ALA A 225 -1.27 -2.19 14.39
C ALA A 225 -1.24 -0.90 15.22
N ARG A 226 -0.14 -0.19 15.18
CA ARG A 226 0.08 1.04 15.97
C ARG A 226 -0.70 2.23 15.44
N SER A 227 -0.70 2.42 14.12
CA SER A 227 -1.34 3.58 13.49
C SER A 227 -2.87 3.57 13.64
N VAL A 228 -3.52 2.43 13.37
CA VAL A 228 -4.98 2.36 13.52
C VAL A 228 -5.45 2.34 14.97
N GLN A 229 -4.57 2.04 15.92
CA GLN A 229 -4.86 2.18 17.35
C GLN A 229 -4.58 3.59 17.89
N GLY A 230 -4.05 4.48 17.04
CA GLY A 230 -3.85 5.88 17.37
C GLY A 230 -2.54 6.18 18.09
N GLU A 231 -1.57 5.25 18.13
CA GLU A 231 -0.31 5.46 18.83
C GLU A 231 0.47 6.69 18.32
N PHE A 232 0.28 7.05 17.07
CA PHE A 232 0.99 8.17 16.43
C PHE A 232 0.25 9.51 16.50
N PHE A 233 -0.94 9.55 17.13
CA PHE A 233 -1.80 10.74 17.17
C PHE A 233 -2.15 11.11 18.60
N GLY A 234 -2.02 12.39 18.95
CA GLY A 234 -2.44 12.93 20.25
C GLY A 234 -3.94 13.27 20.30
N GLN A 235 -4.60 13.42 19.13
CA GLN A 235 -5.99 13.82 19.04
C GLN A 235 -6.88 12.70 18.49
N PRO A 236 -8.01 12.37 19.14
CA PRO A 236 -8.98 11.39 18.63
C PRO A 236 -9.51 11.74 17.23
N GLU A 237 -9.66 13.04 16.94
CA GLU A 237 -10.13 13.50 15.64
C GLU A 237 -9.13 13.14 14.54
N THR A 238 -7.84 13.28 14.78
CA THR A 238 -6.80 12.90 13.80
C THR A 238 -6.84 11.40 13.50
N LEU A 239 -7.02 10.57 14.53
CA LEU A 239 -7.21 9.13 14.34
C LEU A 239 -8.46 8.84 13.50
N THR A 240 -9.55 9.56 13.74
CA THR A 240 -10.79 9.44 12.95
C THR A 240 -10.54 9.78 11.48
N GLN A 241 -9.86 10.88 11.19
CA GLN A 241 -9.52 11.29 9.82
C GLN A 241 -8.57 10.27 9.16
N TYR A 242 -7.57 9.77 9.87
CA TYR A 242 -6.67 8.72 9.37
C TYR A 242 -7.43 7.46 8.96
N ARG A 243 -8.29 6.95 9.85
CA ARG A 243 -9.10 5.76 9.57
C ARG A 243 -10.07 5.99 8.41
N ASN A 244 -10.73 7.15 8.35
CA ASN A 244 -11.67 7.48 7.27
C ASN A 244 -10.99 7.45 5.89
N VAL A 245 -9.80 8.03 5.78
CA VAL A 245 -9.06 8.03 4.50
C VAL A 245 -8.52 6.64 4.19
N LEU A 246 -7.96 5.93 5.17
CA LEU A 246 -7.38 4.60 4.93
C LEU A 246 -8.44 3.53 4.62
N ALA A 247 -9.67 3.68 5.10
CA ALA A 247 -10.82 2.82 4.76
C ALA A 247 -11.28 2.96 3.29
N LEU A 248 -10.79 3.95 2.54
CA LEU A 248 -11.03 4.10 1.11
C LEU A 248 -10.10 3.24 0.24
N GLY A 249 -9.14 2.54 0.84
CA GLY A 249 -8.09 1.82 0.12
C GLY A 249 -8.59 0.97 -1.04
N ASP A 250 -7.93 1.11 -2.17
CA ASP A 250 -8.29 0.52 -3.47
C ASP A 250 -8.36 -1.02 -3.45
N VAL A 251 -7.53 -1.65 -2.64
CA VAL A 251 -7.42 -3.11 -2.52
C VAL A 251 -8.54 -3.75 -1.69
N ILE A 252 -9.25 -2.97 -0.86
CA ILE A 252 -10.22 -3.51 0.11
C ILE A 252 -11.32 -4.30 -0.61
N ARG A 253 -11.90 -3.73 -1.66
CA ARG A 253 -12.99 -4.37 -2.42
C ARG A 253 -12.55 -5.60 -3.22
N LEU A 254 -11.25 -5.70 -3.53
CA LEU A 254 -10.72 -6.79 -4.34
C LEU A 254 -10.36 -8.01 -3.49
N ALA A 255 -9.93 -7.81 -2.26
CA ALA A 255 -9.26 -8.84 -1.48
C ALA A 255 -10.00 -9.27 -0.22
N PHE A 256 -10.74 -8.35 0.42
CA PHE A 256 -11.28 -8.60 1.76
C PHE A 256 -12.73 -9.05 1.73
N PRO A 257 -13.09 -10.13 2.47
CA PRO A 257 -14.48 -10.53 2.66
C PRO A 257 -15.27 -9.44 3.38
N LEU A 258 -16.58 -9.43 3.19
CA LEU A 258 -17.50 -8.54 3.90
C LEU A 258 -17.61 -8.93 5.39
N GLY A 259 -17.98 -7.96 6.23
CA GLY A 259 -18.31 -8.18 7.65
C GLY A 259 -17.35 -7.55 8.66
N GLY A 260 -16.22 -7.02 8.21
CA GLY A 260 -15.26 -6.29 9.07
C GLY A 260 -15.03 -4.85 8.64
N SER A 261 -14.49 -4.03 9.55
CA SER A 261 -13.90 -2.74 9.19
C SER A 261 -12.47 -2.97 8.73
N VAL A 262 -12.15 -2.55 7.51
CA VAL A 262 -10.85 -2.78 6.87
C VAL A 262 -10.16 -1.45 6.60
N PHE A 263 -8.89 -1.38 6.95
CA PHE A 263 -7.99 -0.26 6.71
C PHE A 263 -6.78 -0.79 5.96
N ALA A 264 -6.63 -0.44 4.69
CA ALA A 264 -5.60 -1.02 3.84
C ALA A 264 -5.15 -0.07 2.74
N LYS A 265 -3.91 -0.22 2.26
CA LYS A 265 -3.43 0.39 1.03
C LYS A 265 -2.57 -0.58 0.26
N GLY A 266 -3.05 -1.03 -0.87
CA GLY A 266 -2.29 -1.92 -1.75
C GLY A 266 -1.16 -1.22 -2.48
N GLY A 267 -0.18 -2.01 -2.95
CA GLY A 267 0.91 -1.54 -3.79
C GLY A 267 1.33 -2.56 -4.83
N SER A 268 1.80 -2.07 -5.96
CA SER A 268 2.26 -2.89 -7.08
C SER A 268 3.27 -2.13 -7.93
N ILE A 269 4.04 -2.88 -8.69
CA ILE A 269 4.74 -2.42 -9.89
C ILE A 269 4.70 -3.55 -10.92
N ASP A 270 4.56 -3.18 -12.19
CA ASP A 270 4.59 -4.09 -13.34
C ASP A 270 5.48 -3.47 -14.40
N VAL A 271 6.70 -3.98 -14.51
CA VAL A 271 7.69 -3.57 -15.52
C VAL A 271 8.47 -4.79 -16.00
N ALA A 272 8.94 -4.77 -17.23
CA ALA A 272 9.75 -5.87 -17.78
C ALA A 272 10.94 -6.18 -16.86
N GLY A 273 11.05 -7.41 -16.42
CA GLY A 273 12.12 -7.87 -15.52
C GLY A 273 11.85 -7.75 -14.03
N PHE A 274 10.81 -7.02 -13.59
CA PHE A 274 10.49 -6.92 -12.17
C PHE A 274 9.01 -6.64 -11.92
N HIS A 275 8.41 -7.44 -11.07
CA HIS A 275 7.01 -7.31 -10.66
C HIS A 275 6.88 -7.41 -9.15
N ALA A 276 5.93 -6.69 -8.58
CA ALA A 276 5.63 -6.76 -7.16
C ALA A 276 4.16 -6.52 -6.86
N LEU A 277 3.66 -7.22 -5.85
CA LEU A 277 2.36 -6.99 -5.23
C LEU A 277 2.51 -6.98 -3.71
N CYS A 278 1.82 -6.05 -3.07
CA CYS A 278 1.78 -5.92 -1.62
C CYS A 278 0.39 -5.55 -1.15
N VAL A 279 -0.12 -6.26 -0.15
CA VAL A 279 -1.39 -5.93 0.53
C VAL A 279 -1.18 -5.99 2.03
N PRO A 280 -0.93 -4.84 2.68
CA PRO A 280 -1.00 -4.70 4.13
C PRO A 280 -2.39 -4.23 4.55
N ALA A 281 -2.82 -4.66 5.74
CA ALA A 281 -4.10 -4.25 6.31
C ALA A 281 -4.16 -4.36 7.84
N ALA A 282 -5.03 -3.54 8.42
CA ALA A 282 -5.63 -3.77 9.73
C ALA A 282 -7.12 -4.06 9.56
N VAL A 283 -7.63 -5.07 10.22
CA VAL A 283 -9.02 -5.49 10.13
C VAL A 283 -9.62 -5.63 11.53
N PHE A 284 -10.79 -5.04 11.73
CA PHE A 284 -11.58 -5.24 12.94
C PHE A 284 -12.82 -6.08 12.60
N LEU A 285 -12.83 -7.32 13.10
CA LEU A 285 -13.87 -8.32 12.84
C LEU A 285 -14.26 -8.97 14.16
N ASN A 286 -15.57 -9.10 14.44
CA ASN A 286 -16.09 -9.78 15.63
C ASN A 286 -15.45 -9.32 16.95
N ARG A 287 -15.25 -8.00 17.10
CA ARG A 287 -14.63 -7.34 18.26
C ARG A 287 -13.14 -7.67 18.45
N ARG A 288 -12.49 -8.24 17.43
CA ARG A 288 -11.07 -8.57 17.44
C ARG A 288 -10.34 -7.86 16.29
N TRP A 289 -9.18 -7.34 16.58
CA TRP A 289 -8.25 -6.85 15.57
C TRP A 289 -7.36 -7.97 15.05
N PHE A 290 -7.11 -7.97 13.76
CA PHE A 290 -5.97 -8.66 13.19
C PHE A 290 -5.27 -7.77 12.16
N TYR A 291 -3.98 -7.99 12.01
CA TYR A 291 -3.10 -7.24 11.14
C TYR A 291 -2.43 -8.21 10.18
N PHE A 292 -2.34 -7.82 8.93
CA PHE A 292 -1.91 -8.70 7.88
C PHE A 292 -1.03 -7.96 6.88
N ALA A 293 0.03 -8.61 6.37
CA ALA A 293 0.80 -8.17 5.22
C ALA A 293 1.20 -9.37 4.39
N ALA A 294 0.93 -9.32 3.08
CA ALA A 294 1.44 -10.26 2.10
C ALA A 294 2.16 -9.50 1.00
N ILE A 295 3.40 -9.88 0.72
CA ILE A 295 4.27 -9.26 -0.27
C ILE A 295 4.80 -10.35 -1.19
N ILE A 296 4.81 -10.11 -2.50
CA ILE A 296 5.57 -10.91 -3.47
C ILE A 296 6.34 -10.01 -4.42
N ASN A 297 7.60 -10.39 -4.70
CA ASN A 297 8.41 -9.80 -5.76
C ASN A 297 8.87 -10.93 -6.67
N TRP A 298 8.67 -10.78 -8.00
CA TRP A 298 9.03 -11.83 -8.94
C TRP A 298 9.57 -11.26 -10.26
N TYR A 299 10.22 -12.12 -11.02
CA TYR A 299 10.75 -11.79 -12.34
C TYR A 299 9.84 -12.36 -13.43
N ALA A 300 9.47 -11.53 -14.39
CA ALA A 300 8.92 -11.95 -15.67
C ALA A 300 9.46 -11.05 -16.79
N LYS A 301 9.65 -11.62 -18.00
CA LYS A 301 10.20 -10.86 -19.14
C LYS A 301 9.20 -9.85 -19.71
N ALA A 302 7.90 -10.16 -19.64
CA ALA A 302 6.84 -9.29 -20.12
C ALA A 302 6.69 -8.06 -19.17
N GLU A 303 6.12 -6.99 -19.70
CA GLU A 303 5.79 -5.79 -18.92
C GLU A 303 4.62 -6.02 -17.96
N THR A 304 3.78 -7.02 -18.22
CA THR A 304 2.64 -7.38 -17.36
C THR A 304 2.55 -8.89 -17.19
N ASP A 305 2.12 -9.32 -15.99
CA ASP A 305 1.85 -10.74 -15.71
C ASP A 305 0.48 -10.92 -15.02
N PRO A 306 -0.61 -10.76 -15.78
CA PRO A 306 -1.96 -10.83 -15.23
C PRO A 306 -2.30 -12.20 -14.63
N GLN A 307 -1.63 -13.28 -15.07
CA GLN A 307 -1.83 -14.61 -14.52
C GLN A 307 -1.31 -14.69 -13.07
N THR A 308 -0.12 -14.19 -12.79
CA THR A 308 0.42 -14.16 -11.43
C THR A 308 -0.38 -13.21 -10.55
N VAL A 309 -0.82 -12.05 -11.07
CA VAL A 309 -1.72 -11.13 -10.35
C VAL A 309 -3.02 -11.84 -9.93
N ALA A 310 -3.68 -12.54 -10.86
CA ALA A 310 -4.92 -13.27 -10.57
C ALA A 310 -4.70 -14.39 -9.52
N ARG A 311 -3.60 -15.13 -9.61
CA ARG A 311 -3.23 -16.15 -8.62
C ARG A 311 -2.93 -15.56 -7.23
N TYR A 312 -2.27 -14.41 -7.19
CA TYR A 312 -2.02 -13.71 -5.92
C TYR A 312 -3.33 -13.25 -5.27
N LEU A 313 -4.25 -12.65 -6.04
CA LEU A 313 -5.56 -12.25 -5.51
C LEU A 313 -6.37 -13.44 -5.00
N ALA A 314 -6.37 -14.56 -5.73
CA ALA A 314 -7.02 -15.79 -5.28
C ALA A 314 -6.39 -16.35 -4.00
N ALA A 315 -5.07 -16.34 -3.90
CA ALA A 315 -4.33 -16.76 -2.68
C ALA A 315 -4.68 -15.85 -1.48
N LEU A 316 -4.72 -14.53 -1.71
CA LEU A 316 -5.07 -13.55 -0.70
C LEU A 316 -6.50 -13.75 -0.19
N GLN A 317 -7.48 -13.93 -1.11
CA GLN A 317 -8.86 -14.21 -0.76
C GLN A 317 -9.02 -15.52 0.02
N ALA A 318 -8.31 -16.59 -0.37
CA ALA A 318 -8.33 -17.86 0.34
C ALA A 318 -7.73 -17.75 1.76
N ALA A 319 -6.61 -17.04 1.91
CA ALA A 319 -5.98 -16.81 3.20
C ALA A 319 -6.87 -15.97 4.12
N LEU A 320 -7.41 -14.85 3.61
CA LEU A 320 -8.31 -13.98 4.37
C LEU A 320 -9.63 -14.69 4.72
N GLY A 321 -10.18 -15.50 3.82
CA GLY A 321 -11.34 -16.36 4.11
C GLY A 321 -11.08 -17.29 5.28
N ALA A 322 -9.91 -17.96 5.29
CA ALA A 322 -9.51 -18.83 6.39
C ALA A 322 -9.38 -18.10 7.74
N ILE A 323 -8.86 -16.85 7.71
CA ILE A 323 -8.74 -16.00 8.90
C ILE A 323 -10.13 -15.57 9.42
N TYR A 324 -11.03 -15.16 8.50
CA TYR A 324 -12.39 -14.77 8.87
C TYR A 324 -13.17 -15.93 9.50
N GLU A 325 -13.00 -17.15 8.98
CA GLU A 325 -13.61 -18.36 9.59
C GLU A 325 -13.07 -18.65 11.00
N GLU A 326 -11.79 -18.39 11.25
CA GLU A 326 -11.16 -18.64 12.55
C GLU A 326 -11.56 -17.60 13.61
N ILE A 327 -11.82 -16.35 13.20
CA ILE A 327 -12.15 -15.23 14.11
C ILE A 327 -13.67 -15.08 14.33
N GLN A 328 -14.48 -15.95 13.74
CA GLN A 328 -15.96 -15.90 13.90
C GLN A 328 -16.46 -16.33 15.28
#